data_7b05ad7db0de21ca938f775928318ad9
#
_entry.id   7b05ad7db0de21ca938f775928318ad9
#
_cell.length_a   1.000
_cell.length_b   1.000
_cell.length_c   1.000
_cell.angle_alpha   90.00
_cell.angle_beta   90.00
_cell.angle_gamma   90.00
#
_symmetry.space_group_name_H-M   'P 1'
#
loop_
_entity.id
_entity.type
_entity.pdbx_description
1 polymer ?
#
loop_
_entity_poly.entity_id
_entity_poly.type
_entity_poly.pdbx_seq_one_letter_code
_entity_poly.pdbx_strand_id
1 'polypeptide(L)'
;MVSKQFERREFLKAAASAAIIFGYSREAGAWTTDPHCGPSFDHVPHLDGVLLTDAASTSAKGSDLGNIIFNTPKAVLRPASIDDVAKMVKFCAERDIVVAARGQGHATHGQAQARAGLVIDMSSMQQIHQIGTGFALVDGGCTWRMLLEASLPAQTPPVLTGFIGLSVGGTLSMGGISGMAYNIGTQVQHVHELTVVTGKGKVEVCSEHQNRNLFDHVLAGQGQCGIIVRAKVKMVPAKALALNTTMLYFDVHSLQADMRTLVYRNELDSIYALNIVVDPTTGARAYLLNLAKFHDAATTPDMAAMTSGLSYVPGTLQSVDLPYLDFQLQVDNLIASLRSIGMFDNVMHPWYDAFLPDSELGDYVQDIVSSFAPDDVGQFGFVLLFPLLTSTITRPLFRLPDEELVWLFDVLTARDVPGYDADFAANKRARNNVWFDMARQLGGTRYPIGTLDFTPGDWRRHYGPEWKGFKQAKNQFDPHNILTPGPGIFPKD
;
A
#
# COMPACT_ATOMS: atom_id res chain seq x y z
N MET A 1 18.62 -14.80 20.22
CA MET A 1 18.75 -16.21 19.76
C MET A 1 17.51 -17.07 20.01
N VAL A 2 16.56 -16.69 20.85
CA VAL A 2 15.35 -17.48 21.16
C VAL A 2 14.25 -17.34 20.09
N SER A 3 14.14 -16.19 19.39
CA SER A 3 13.07 -15.94 18.41
C SER A 3 13.21 -16.79 17.13
N LYS A 4 14.43 -16.96 16.59
CA LYS A 4 14.65 -17.74 15.35
C LYS A 4 14.34 -19.25 15.48
N GLN A 5 14.41 -19.81 16.70
CA GLN A 5 14.06 -21.22 16.91
C GLN A 5 12.54 -21.44 17.00
N PHE A 6 11.79 -20.42 17.43
CA PHE A 6 10.32 -20.53 17.56
C PHE A 6 9.66 -20.50 16.18
N GLU A 7 10.05 -19.58 15.29
CA GLU A 7 9.53 -19.49 13.93
C GLU A 7 9.84 -20.73 13.07
N ARG A 8 11.05 -21.28 13.21
CA ARG A 8 11.44 -22.49 12.48
C ARG A 8 10.66 -23.73 12.94
N ARG A 9 10.27 -23.79 14.20
CA ARG A 9 9.50 -24.91 14.79
C ARG A 9 8.02 -24.82 14.41
N GLU A 10 7.44 -23.63 14.36
CA GLU A 10 6.08 -23.39 13.86
C GLU A 10 6.01 -23.61 12.35
N PHE A 11 7.01 -23.20 11.60
CA PHE A 11 7.15 -23.49 10.17
C PHE A 11 7.20 -25.00 9.90
N LEU A 12 7.99 -25.75 10.67
CA LEU A 12 8.09 -27.22 10.54
C LEU A 12 6.80 -27.92 10.98
N LYS A 13 6.06 -27.40 11.95
CA LYS A 13 4.75 -27.96 12.35
C LYS A 13 3.68 -27.69 11.29
N ALA A 14 3.65 -26.49 10.68
CA ALA A 14 2.76 -26.19 9.56
C ALA A 14 3.09 -27.03 8.32
N ALA A 15 4.36 -27.26 8.05
CA ALA A 15 4.81 -28.14 6.96
C ALA A 15 4.50 -29.63 7.21
N ALA A 16 4.46 -30.08 8.48
CA ALA A 16 4.14 -31.46 8.82
C ALA A 16 2.63 -31.81 8.70
N SER A 17 1.75 -30.79 8.65
CA SER A 17 0.30 -30.98 8.44
C SER A 17 -0.16 -30.60 7.01
N ALA A 18 0.69 -29.99 6.19
CA ALA A 18 0.37 -29.63 4.82
C ALA A 18 0.49 -30.85 3.91
N ALA A 19 -0.59 -31.26 3.27
CA ALA A 19 -0.55 -32.30 2.25
C ALA A 19 0.33 -31.84 1.08
N ILE A 20 1.33 -32.65 0.71
CA ILE A 20 2.20 -32.35 -0.42
C ILE A 20 1.37 -32.41 -1.70
N ILE A 21 1.38 -31.34 -2.48
CA ILE A 21 0.68 -31.25 -3.76
C ILE A 21 1.58 -31.81 -4.86
N PHE A 22 1.10 -32.80 -5.58
CA PHE A 22 1.85 -33.46 -6.66
C PHE A 22 1.46 -32.96 -8.05
N GLY A 23 0.22 -32.48 -8.22
CA GLY A 23 -0.22 -32.10 -9.54
C GLY A 23 -1.48 -31.21 -9.58
N TYR A 24 -1.88 -30.82 -10.78
CA TYR A 24 -3.08 -30.05 -11.08
C TYR A 24 -3.89 -30.73 -12.18
N SER A 25 -5.17 -30.98 -11.94
CA SER A 25 -6.10 -31.48 -12.94
C SER A 25 -6.72 -30.32 -13.72
N ARG A 26 -6.48 -30.23 -15.02
CA ARG A 26 -7.12 -29.24 -15.90
C ARG A 26 -8.61 -29.46 -16.00
N GLU A 27 -9.04 -30.71 -16.07
CA GLU A 27 -10.45 -31.11 -16.20
C GLU A 27 -11.24 -30.73 -14.93
N ALA A 28 -10.72 -31.06 -13.76
CA ALA A 28 -11.36 -30.72 -12.49
C ALA A 28 -11.05 -29.28 -12.03
N GLY A 29 -10.10 -28.59 -12.64
CA GLY A 29 -9.59 -27.29 -12.19
C GLY A 29 -9.12 -27.33 -10.72
N ALA A 30 -8.48 -28.43 -10.31
CA ALA A 30 -8.15 -28.70 -8.90
C ALA A 30 -6.72 -29.21 -8.72
N TRP A 31 -6.11 -28.83 -7.57
CA TRP A 31 -4.84 -29.35 -7.11
C TRP A 31 -5.04 -30.74 -6.50
N THR A 32 -4.08 -31.65 -6.67
CA THR A 32 -4.13 -32.98 -6.11
C THR A 32 -2.94 -33.29 -5.20
N THR A 33 -3.23 -34.04 -4.13
CA THR A 33 -2.26 -34.59 -3.21
C THR A 33 -1.95 -36.06 -3.49
N ASP A 34 -2.56 -36.66 -4.54
CA ASP A 34 -2.29 -38.04 -4.93
C ASP A 34 -1.04 -38.11 -5.81
N PRO A 35 0.04 -38.79 -5.36
CA PRO A 35 1.26 -38.98 -6.15
C PRO A 35 1.05 -39.89 -7.37
N HIS A 36 -0.06 -40.64 -7.42
CA HIS A 36 -0.42 -41.54 -8.51
C HIS A 36 -1.45 -40.93 -9.47
N CYS A 37 -1.58 -39.59 -9.45
CA CYS A 37 -2.42 -38.91 -10.41
C CYS A 37 -2.01 -39.37 -11.83
N GLY A 38 -2.98 -39.89 -12.58
CA GLY A 38 -2.76 -40.47 -13.92
C GLY A 38 -2.24 -39.46 -14.94
N PRO A 39 -2.10 -39.84 -16.20
CA PRO A 39 -1.50 -38.98 -17.25
C PRO A 39 -2.31 -37.70 -17.58
N SER A 40 -3.49 -37.53 -17.00
CA SER A 40 -4.31 -36.30 -17.12
C SER A 40 -3.97 -35.21 -16.14
N PHE A 41 -2.99 -35.42 -15.25
CA PHE A 41 -2.54 -34.40 -14.27
C PHE A 41 -1.18 -33.82 -14.66
N ASP A 42 -1.10 -32.48 -14.55
CA ASP A 42 0.16 -31.76 -14.70
C ASP A 42 0.91 -31.74 -13.37
N HIS A 43 2.11 -32.30 -13.32
CA HIS A 43 2.93 -32.27 -12.12
C HIS A 43 3.37 -30.85 -11.78
N VAL A 44 3.27 -30.47 -10.49
CA VAL A 44 3.79 -29.23 -9.98
C VAL A 44 5.34 -29.28 -10.03
N PRO A 45 6.01 -28.20 -10.43
CA PRO A 45 7.47 -28.15 -10.43
C PRO A 45 8.01 -28.32 -9.01
N HIS A 46 9.25 -28.80 -8.92
CA HIS A 46 9.96 -28.87 -7.64
C HIS A 46 10.18 -27.46 -7.10
N LEU A 47 9.77 -27.22 -5.85
CA LEU A 47 9.84 -25.95 -5.14
C LEU A 47 10.75 -26.08 -3.92
N ASP A 48 11.44 -24.98 -3.57
CA ASP A 48 12.17 -24.84 -2.31
C ASP A 48 11.22 -24.47 -1.16
N GLY A 49 10.14 -23.76 -1.48
CA GLY A 49 9.08 -23.35 -0.59
C GLY A 49 7.93 -24.34 -0.50
N VAL A 50 6.76 -23.87 -0.07
CA VAL A 50 5.59 -24.72 0.20
C VAL A 50 4.38 -24.21 -0.58
N LEU A 51 3.67 -25.12 -1.26
CA LEU A 51 2.37 -24.90 -1.87
C LEU A 51 1.29 -25.52 -0.98
N LEU A 52 0.33 -24.68 -0.52
CA LEU A 52 -0.72 -25.02 0.44
C LEU A 52 -2.08 -24.99 -0.25
N THR A 53 -2.93 -26.01 0.00
CA THR A 53 -4.31 -26.07 -0.51
C THR A 53 -5.34 -26.35 0.57
N ASP A 54 -4.89 -26.47 1.83
CA ASP A 54 -5.80 -26.64 2.95
C ASP A 54 -6.73 -25.43 3.14
N ALA A 55 -7.92 -25.69 3.68
CA ALA A 55 -8.95 -24.67 3.82
C ALA A 55 -8.54 -23.49 4.72
N ALA A 56 -7.71 -23.73 5.75
CA ALA A 56 -7.25 -22.68 6.64
C ALA A 56 -6.31 -21.70 5.90
N SER A 57 -5.32 -22.23 5.17
CA SER A 57 -4.37 -21.43 4.39
C SER A 57 -5.05 -20.65 3.27
N THR A 58 -5.96 -21.26 2.52
CA THR A 58 -6.66 -20.61 1.42
C THR A 58 -7.68 -19.56 1.91
N SER A 59 -8.42 -19.85 2.98
CA SER A 59 -9.37 -18.91 3.58
C SER A 59 -8.66 -17.67 4.13
N ALA A 60 -7.50 -17.85 4.78
CA ALA A 60 -6.70 -16.74 5.31
C ALA A 60 -6.20 -15.77 4.23
N LYS A 61 -6.16 -16.17 2.97
CA LYS A 61 -5.78 -15.34 1.82
C LYS A 61 -6.97 -14.97 0.94
N GLY A 62 -8.17 -15.34 1.34
CA GLY A 62 -9.42 -15.06 0.62
C GLY A 62 -10.01 -13.67 0.88
N SER A 63 -9.52 -12.95 1.88
CA SER A 63 -9.87 -11.56 2.19
C SER A 63 -8.62 -10.68 2.28
N ASP A 64 -8.78 -9.38 2.40
CA ASP A 64 -7.73 -8.39 2.72
C ASP A 64 -8.16 -7.54 3.93
N LEU A 65 -7.42 -6.45 4.24
CA LEU A 65 -7.77 -5.56 5.35
C LEU A 65 -9.19 -5.01 5.23
N GLY A 66 -9.65 -4.75 4.01
CA GLY A 66 -11.00 -4.21 3.79
C GLY A 66 -12.11 -5.06 4.36
N ASN A 67 -11.94 -6.38 4.39
CA ASN A 67 -12.99 -7.34 4.78
C ASN A 67 -14.33 -7.11 4.06
N ILE A 68 -14.26 -6.72 2.77
CA ILE A 68 -15.40 -6.37 1.92
C ILE A 68 -15.52 -7.33 0.74
N ILE A 69 -14.39 -7.64 0.11
CA ILE A 69 -14.29 -8.55 -1.05
C ILE A 69 -13.66 -9.86 -0.59
N PHE A 70 -14.30 -10.97 -0.98
CA PHE A 70 -13.89 -12.33 -0.62
C PHE A 70 -13.67 -13.17 -1.86
N ASN A 71 -12.40 -13.44 -2.18
CA ASN A 71 -11.98 -14.23 -3.34
C ASN A 71 -11.00 -15.32 -2.90
N THR A 72 -11.54 -16.44 -2.40
CA THR A 72 -10.71 -17.55 -1.91
C THR A 72 -9.92 -18.17 -3.05
N PRO A 73 -8.57 -18.23 -2.96
CA PRO A 73 -7.73 -18.94 -3.90
C PRO A 73 -7.88 -20.45 -3.73
N LYS A 74 -7.50 -21.22 -4.75
CA LYS A 74 -7.40 -22.69 -4.66
C LYS A 74 -6.06 -23.17 -4.08
N ALA A 75 -5.05 -22.31 -4.10
CA ALA A 75 -3.75 -22.60 -3.53
C ALA A 75 -3.04 -21.33 -3.04
N VAL A 76 -2.15 -21.49 -2.07
CA VAL A 76 -1.26 -20.45 -1.57
C VAL A 76 0.18 -20.95 -1.66
N LEU A 77 1.02 -20.25 -2.44
CA LEU A 77 2.46 -20.48 -2.45
C LEU A 77 3.11 -19.63 -1.36
N ARG A 78 3.92 -20.24 -0.51
CA ARG A 78 4.89 -19.58 0.36
C ARG A 78 6.29 -19.83 -0.21
N PRO A 79 6.78 -18.95 -1.09
CA PRO A 79 8.06 -19.17 -1.77
C PRO A 79 9.23 -19.07 -0.78
N ALA A 80 10.28 -19.89 -1.01
CA ALA A 80 11.56 -19.77 -0.33
C ALA A 80 12.65 -19.17 -1.24
N SER A 81 12.37 -19.09 -2.55
CA SER A 81 13.30 -18.55 -3.54
C SER A 81 12.55 -17.77 -4.64
N ILE A 82 13.29 -16.93 -5.40
CA ILE A 82 12.78 -16.27 -6.61
C ILE A 82 12.38 -17.32 -7.66
N ASP A 83 13.10 -18.42 -7.70
CA ASP A 83 12.86 -19.53 -8.63
C ASP A 83 11.49 -20.18 -8.39
N ASP A 84 11.06 -20.33 -7.13
CA ASP A 84 9.71 -20.79 -6.79
C ASP A 84 8.62 -19.90 -7.41
N VAL A 85 8.79 -18.58 -7.28
CA VAL A 85 7.84 -17.62 -7.86
C VAL A 85 7.82 -17.75 -9.38
N ALA A 86 9.00 -17.80 -10.01
CA ALA A 86 9.14 -17.92 -11.46
C ALA A 86 8.51 -19.20 -12.00
N LYS A 87 8.84 -20.35 -11.40
CA LYS A 87 8.30 -21.66 -11.77
C LYS A 87 6.78 -21.71 -11.65
N MET A 88 6.23 -21.20 -10.54
CA MET A 88 4.78 -21.25 -10.31
C MET A 88 4.01 -20.27 -11.19
N VAL A 89 4.52 -19.07 -11.45
CA VAL A 89 3.91 -18.16 -12.42
C VAL A 89 3.91 -18.76 -13.82
N LYS A 90 5.03 -19.37 -14.26
CA LYS A 90 5.09 -20.09 -15.55
C LYS A 90 4.09 -21.24 -15.60
N PHE A 91 4.03 -22.06 -14.56
CA PHE A 91 3.07 -23.16 -14.44
C PHE A 91 1.63 -22.68 -14.57
N CYS A 92 1.30 -21.57 -13.88
CA CYS A 92 -0.03 -20.96 -13.93
C CYS A 92 -0.35 -20.36 -15.32
N ALA A 93 0.62 -19.70 -15.96
CA ALA A 93 0.46 -19.14 -17.31
C ALA A 93 0.12 -20.20 -18.36
N GLU A 94 0.79 -21.35 -18.31
CA GLU A 94 0.54 -22.49 -19.23
C GLU A 94 -0.83 -23.14 -19.00
N ARG A 95 -1.52 -22.85 -17.88
CA ARG A 95 -2.80 -23.46 -17.47
C ARG A 95 -3.92 -22.46 -17.28
N ASP A 96 -3.66 -21.22 -17.63
CA ASP A 96 -4.63 -20.11 -17.51
C ASP A 96 -5.12 -19.87 -16.05
N ILE A 97 -4.30 -20.19 -15.06
CA ILE A 97 -4.58 -19.98 -13.64
C ILE A 97 -4.20 -18.56 -13.28
N VAL A 98 -5.13 -17.79 -12.71
CA VAL A 98 -4.85 -16.43 -12.25
C VAL A 98 -3.98 -16.41 -10.99
N VAL A 99 -3.11 -15.42 -10.89
CA VAL A 99 -2.11 -15.28 -9.81
C VAL A 99 -2.17 -13.89 -9.20
N ALA A 100 -2.15 -13.80 -7.87
CA ALA A 100 -1.93 -12.54 -7.18
C ALA A 100 -0.76 -12.68 -6.19
N ALA A 101 0.18 -11.75 -6.23
CA ALA A 101 1.17 -11.61 -5.17
C ALA A 101 0.58 -10.81 -4.01
N ARG A 102 0.85 -11.24 -2.78
CA ARG A 102 0.34 -10.62 -1.57
C ARG A 102 1.47 -10.40 -0.56
N GLY A 103 1.69 -9.16 -0.14
CA GLY A 103 2.52 -8.82 1.00
C GLY A 103 1.73 -8.93 2.30
N GLN A 104 1.53 -7.82 2.99
CA GLN A 104 0.79 -7.77 4.26
C GLN A 104 -0.75 -7.82 4.11
N GLY A 105 -1.28 -7.75 2.87
CA GLY A 105 -2.72 -7.78 2.62
C GLY A 105 -3.46 -6.54 3.09
N HIS A 106 -2.80 -5.39 3.05
CA HIS A 106 -3.32 -4.11 3.55
C HIS A 106 -4.19 -3.35 2.53
N ALA A 107 -4.51 -3.95 1.39
CA ALA A 107 -5.47 -3.43 0.44
C ALA A 107 -6.91 -3.60 0.98
N THR A 108 -7.87 -2.82 0.46
CA THR A 108 -9.23 -2.80 1.01
C THR A 108 -10.33 -3.23 0.04
N HIS A 109 -9.96 -3.59 -1.20
CA HIS A 109 -10.95 -3.93 -2.24
C HIS A 109 -10.53 -5.10 -3.14
N GLY A 110 -9.90 -6.12 -2.57
CA GLY A 110 -9.54 -7.34 -3.30
C GLY A 110 -8.31 -7.25 -4.20
N GLN A 111 -7.51 -6.17 -4.11
CA GLN A 111 -6.41 -5.92 -5.05
C GLN A 111 -5.38 -7.04 -5.10
N ALA A 112 -5.10 -7.70 -3.96
CA ALA A 112 -4.13 -8.79 -3.85
C ALA A 112 -4.79 -10.17 -3.68
N GLN A 113 -5.96 -10.37 -4.29
CA GLN A 113 -6.73 -11.61 -4.25
C GLN A 113 -6.80 -12.26 -5.63
N ALA A 114 -6.92 -13.60 -5.68
CA ALA A 114 -7.04 -14.38 -6.89
C ALA A 114 -8.14 -15.45 -6.71
N ARG A 115 -9.38 -15.13 -7.11
CA ARG A 115 -10.52 -16.05 -6.98
C ARG A 115 -10.25 -17.35 -7.74
N ALA A 116 -10.33 -18.47 -7.02
CA ALA A 116 -10.05 -19.81 -7.55
C ALA A 116 -8.66 -19.98 -8.22
N GLY A 117 -7.74 -19.03 -8.00
CA GLY A 117 -6.39 -19.00 -8.54
C GLY A 117 -5.32 -19.36 -7.52
N LEU A 118 -4.12 -18.82 -7.72
CA LEU A 118 -2.96 -18.92 -6.84
C LEU A 118 -2.69 -17.58 -6.16
N VAL A 119 -2.57 -17.54 -4.83
CA VAL A 119 -1.98 -16.41 -4.11
C VAL A 119 -0.54 -16.76 -3.76
N ILE A 120 0.40 -15.88 -4.10
CA ILE A 120 1.80 -15.97 -3.69
C ILE A 120 1.99 -15.09 -2.46
N ASP A 121 2.19 -15.75 -1.31
CA ASP A 121 2.41 -15.08 -0.02
C ASP A 121 3.87 -14.63 0.10
N MET A 122 4.12 -13.40 -0.32
CA MET A 122 5.45 -12.82 -0.32
C MET A 122 6.03 -12.57 1.08
N SER A 123 5.21 -12.67 2.14
CA SER A 123 5.69 -12.54 3.52
C SER A 123 6.70 -13.61 3.94
N SER A 124 6.88 -14.67 3.15
CA SER A 124 7.94 -15.65 3.36
C SER A 124 9.31 -15.22 2.81
N MET A 125 9.37 -14.18 1.95
CA MET A 125 10.59 -13.62 1.36
C MET A 125 10.85 -12.23 1.95
N GLN A 126 11.60 -12.17 3.05
CA GLN A 126 11.82 -10.94 3.85
C GLN A 126 13.29 -10.62 4.09
N GLN A 127 14.21 -11.22 3.31
CA GLN A 127 15.63 -11.04 3.55
C GLN A 127 16.08 -9.62 3.17
N ILE A 128 16.88 -9.01 4.05
CA ILE A 128 17.74 -7.86 3.75
C ILE A 128 19.08 -8.42 3.31
N HIS A 129 19.36 -8.33 2.00
CA HIS A 129 20.57 -8.92 1.41
C HIS A 129 21.79 -8.05 1.61
N GLN A 130 21.59 -6.72 1.56
CA GLN A 130 22.67 -5.75 1.69
C GLN A 130 22.11 -4.38 2.12
N ILE A 131 22.81 -3.73 3.04
CA ILE A 131 22.70 -2.29 3.31
C ILE A 131 24.05 -1.68 2.93
N GLY A 132 24.07 -0.95 1.82
CA GLY A 132 25.26 -0.25 1.34
C GLY A 132 25.11 1.27 1.54
N THR A 133 26.14 2.03 1.20
CA THR A 133 26.08 3.49 1.27
C THR A 133 25.08 4.01 0.22
N GLY A 134 23.97 4.61 0.67
CA GLY A 134 22.97 5.21 -0.19
C GLY A 134 21.96 4.23 -0.80
N PHE A 135 22.00 2.93 -0.45
CA PHE A 135 21.03 1.94 -0.91
C PHE A 135 20.84 0.77 0.05
N ALA A 136 19.70 0.09 -0.09
CA ALA A 136 19.48 -1.24 0.48
C ALA A 136 18.94 -2.18 -0.59
N LEU A 137 19.36 -3.46 -0.55
CA LEU A 137 18.86 -4.53 -1.41
C LEU A 137 18.05 -5.50 -0.54
N VAL A 138 16.74 -5.57 -0.79
CA VAL A 138 15.80 -6.31 0.04
C VAL A 138 14.85 -7.16 -0.80
N ASP A 139 14.33 -8.25 -0.24
CA ASP A 139 13.25 -9.01 -0.86
C ASP A 139 11.94 -8.20 -0.87
N GLY A 140 11.06 -8.48 -1.83
CA GLY A 140 9.79 -7.78 -2.01
C GLY A 140 8.82 -7.92 -0.83
N GLY A 141 8.92 -8.99 -0.04
CA GLY A 141 8.13 -9.21 1.18
C GLY A 141 8.74 -8.61 2.45
N CYS A 142 9.98 -8.08 2.40
CA CYS A 142 10.57 -7.34 3.51
C CYS A 142 9.70 -6.13 3.83
N THR A 143 9.47 -5.83 5.12
CA THR A 143 8.72 -4.63 5.50
C THR A 143 9.63 -3.43 5.63
N TRP A 144 9.08 -2.23 5.44
CA TRP A 144 9.82 -0.99 5.65
C TRP A 144 10.29 -0.85 7.10
N ARG A 145 9.52 -1.38 8.06
CA ARG A 145 9.91 -1.46 9.46
C ARG A 145 11.19 -2.28 9.65
N MET A 146 11.23 -3.51 9.10
CA MET A 146 12.43 -4.35 9.19
C MET A 146 13.65 -3.67 8.59
N LEU A 147 13.49 -3.00 7.44
CA LEU A 147 14.58 -2.27 6.81
C LEU A 147 15.03 -1.09 7.67
N LEU A 148 14.10 -0.28 8.19
CA LEU A 148 14.40 0.86 9.05
C LEU A 148 15.15 0.44 10.31
N GLU A 149 14.63 -0.56 11.05
CA GLU A 149 15.25 -1.08 12.27
C GLU A 149 16.66 -1.63 12.02
N ALA A 150 16.91 -2.23 10.83
CA ALA A 150 18.22 -2.76 10.46
C ALA A 150 19.22 -1.69 9.98
N SER A 151 18.73 -0.55 9.47
CA SER A 151 19.58 0.50 8.88
C SER A 151 19.91 1.64 9.82
N LEU A 152 19.11 1.84 10.87
CA LEU A 152 19.40 2.86 11.89
C LEU A 152 20.59 2.48 12.78
N PRO A 153 21.34 3.44 13.31
CA PRO A 153 21.16 4.90 13.17
C PRO A 153 21.80 5.50 11.90
N ALA A 154 22.40 4.70 11.03
CA ALA A 154 23.22 5.23 9.94
C ALA A 154 22.37 5.81 8.77
N GLN A 155 21.33 5.11 8.37
CA GLN A 155 20.55 5.44 7.17
C GLN A 155 19.07 5.12 7.35
N THR A 156 18.24 5.78 6.55
CA THR A 156 16.79 5.57 6.45
C THR A 156 16.34 5.64 4.98
N PRO A 157 15.24 5.00 4.57
CA PRO A 157 14.56 5.34 3.33
C PRO A 157 14.17 6.83 3.30
N PRO A 158 14.26 7.52 2.15
CA PRO A 158 13.89 8.94 2.06
C PRO A 158 12.42 9.21 2.39
N VAL A 159 11.54 8.27 2.01
CA VAL A 159 10.10 8.32 2.26
C VAL A 159 9.64 6.99 2.84
N LEU A 160 8.94 7.07 3.95
CA LEU A 160 8.23 5.96 4.57
C LEU A 160 6.72 6.23 4.55
N THR A 161 5.91 5.19 4.41
CA THR A 161 4.46 5.28 4.58
C THR A 161 4.10 5.53 6.05
N GLY A 162 2.92 6.05 6.36
CA GLY A 162 2.50 6.23 7.76
C GLY A 162 2.55 4.93 8.56
N PHE A 163 2.10 3.81 7.97
CA PHE A 163 2.28 2.47 8.51
C PHE A 163 3.47 1.79 7.83
N ILE A 164 4.57 1.61 8.55
CA ILE A 164 5.80 1.02 8.01
C ILE A 164 5.87 -0.51 8.12
N GLY A 165 4.87 -1.13 8.75
CA GLY A 165 4.67 -2.58 8.73
C GLY A 165 4.31 -3.15 7.35
N LEU A 166 4.16 -2.32 6.32
CA LEU A 166 3.88 -2.73 4.93
C LEU A 166 5.12 -3.28 4.23
N SER A 167 4.90 -4.22 3.28
CA SER A 167 6.00 -4.79 2.49
C SER A 167 6.47 -3.84 1.39
N VAL A 168 7.77 -3.86 1.12
CA VAL A 168 8.43 -3.06 0.07
C VAL A 168 7.77 -3.29 -1.29
N GLY A 169 7.64 -4.54 -1.73
CA GLY A 169 7.02 -4.87 -3.03
C GLY A 169 5.57 -4.44 -3.12
N GLY A 170 4.81 -4.51 -2.01
CA GLY A 170 3.41 -4.08 -1.96
C GLY A 170 3.25 -2.57 -2.16
N THR A 171 3.98 -1.75 -1.40
CA THR A 171 3.87 -0.29 -1.51
C THR A 171 4.46 0.24 -2.81
N LEU A 172 5.55 -0.34 -3.32
CA LEU A 172 6.11 0.01 -4.62
C LEU A 172 5.16 -0.33 -5.78
N SER A 173 4.28 -1.33 -5.62
CA SER A 173 3.25 -1.63 -6.61
C SER A 173 2.09 -0.61 -6.61
N MET A 174 1.92 0.16 -5.53
CA MET A 174 0.80 1.11 -5.36
C MET A 174 1.23 2.58 -5.41
N GLY A 175 2.50 2.88 -5.03
CA GLY A 175 3.02 4.24 -4.97
C GLY A 175 3.79 4.55 -3.69
N GLY A 176 3.19 4.27 -2.53
CA GLY A 176 3.78 4.51 -1.20
C GLY A 176 3.91 5.99 -0.85
N ILE A 177 2.87 6.57 -0.21
CA ILE A 177 2.77 7.98 0.13
C ILE A 177 2.66 8.20 1.65
N SER A 178 3.11 9.35 2.11
CA SER A 178 2.90 9.90 3.45
C SER A 178 3.18 11.41 3.44
N GLY A 179 3.09 12.06 4.58
CA GLY A 179 3.49 13.46 4.75
C GLY A 179 4.94 13.77 4.38
N MET A 180 5.82 12.77 4.35
CA MET A 180 7.22 12.93 3.91
C MET A 180 7.37 13.08 2.38
N ALA A 181 6.32 12.76 1.61
CA ALA A 181 6.39 12.74 0.15
C ALA A 181 6.25 14.13 -0.50
N TYR A 182 5.79 15.13 0.24
CA TYR A 182 5.26 16.38 -0.31
C TYR A 182 6.21 17.10 -1.29
N ASN A 183 7.51 17.07 -1.06
CA ASN A 183 8.54 17.78 -1.83
C ASN A 183 9.62 16.90 -2.47
N ILE A 184 9.62 15.60 -2.17
CA ILE A 184 10.62 14.66 -2.71
C ILE A 184 9.99 13.48 -3.46
N GLY A 185 8.66 13.42 -3.51
CA GLY A 185 7.89 12.37 -4.18
C GLY A 185 7.70 11.12 -3.34
N THR A 186 6.91 10.21 -3.87
CA THR A 186 6.50 8.96 -3.19
C THR A 186 7.60 7.88 -3.26
N GLN A 187 7.41 6.75 -2.57
CA GLN A 187 8.40 5.67 -2.49
C GLN A 187 8.86 5.17 -3.87
N VAL A 188 7.98 5.15 -4.87
CA VAL A 188 8.32 4.70 -6.24
C VAL A 188 9.33 5.60 -6.96
N GLN A 189 9.57 6.83 -6.46
CA GLN A 189 10.61 7.72 -6.99
C GLN A 189 12.01 7.36 -6.48
N HIS A 190 12.10 6.56 -5.41
CA HIS A 190 13.33 6.26 -4.67
C HIS A 190 13.80 4.81 -4.86
N VAL A 191 13.63 4.28 -6.07
CA VAL A 191 14.03 2.92 -6.44
C VAL A 191 15.15 2.96 -7.47
N HIS A 192 16.25 2.26 -7.20
CA HIS A 192 17.36 2.14 -8.14
C HIS A 192 17.15 1.01 -9.15
N GLU A 193 16.66 -0.14 -8.65
CA GLU A 193 16.55 -1.36 -9.46
C GLU A 193 15.51 -2.30 -8.85
N LEU A 194 14.85 -3.07 -9.68
CA LEU A 194 13.94 -4.14 -9.28
C LEU A 194 14.35 -5.46 -9.93
N THR A 195 14.19 -6.57 -9.20
CA THR A 195 14.08 -7.90 -9.77
C THR A 195 12.60 -8.28 -9.77
N VAL A 196 12.10 -8.63 -10.95
CA VAL A 196 10.66 -8.83 -11.20
C VAL A 196 10.45 -10.19 -11.85
N VAL A 197 9.42 -10.92 -11.41
CA VAL A 197 8.91 -12.09 -12.13
C VAL A 197 7.73 -11.65 -12.98
N THR A 198 7.88 -11.70 -14.30
CA THR A 198 6.82 -11.34 -15.26
C THR A 198 5.74 -12.43 -15.34
N GLY A 199 4.58 -12.14 -15.93
CA GLY A 199 3.52 -13.11 -16.15
C GLY A 199 3.88 -14.31 -17.05
N LYS A 200 5.08 -14.27 -17.68
CA LYS A 200 5.68 -15.41 -18.40
C LYS A 200 6.51 -16.34 -17.47
N GLY A 201 6.60 -16.03 -16.18
CA GLY A 201 7.51 -16.70 -15.25
C GLY A 201 9.00 -16.41 -15.52
N LYS A 202 9.33 -15.32 -16.22
CA LYS A 202 10.71 -14.90 -16.44
C LYS A 202 11.15 -13.95 -15.33
N VAL A 203 12.35 -14.16 -14.80
CA VAL A 203 13.01 -13.24 -13.89
C VAL A 203 13.73 -12.19 -14.71
N GLU A 204 13.36 -10.94 -14.53
CA GLU A 204 13.90 -9.79 -15.24
C GLU A 204 14.42 -8.77 -14.23
N VAL A 205 15.60 -8.19 -14.52
CA VAL A 205 16.11 -7.02 -13.79
C VAL A 205 15.74 -5.77 -14.58
N CYS A 206 15.22 -4.76 -13.89
CA CYS A 206 14.81 -3.51 -14.50
C CYS A 206 15.16 -2.29 -13.64
N SER A 207 15.46 -1.19 -14.31
CA SER A 207 15.83 0.10 -13.72
C SER A 207 15.55 1.22 -14.74
N GLU A 208 15.88 2.47 -14.40
CA GLU A 208 15.80 3.59 -15.35
C GLU A 208 16.71 3.41 -16.57
N HIS A 209 17.77 2.57 -16.46
CA HIS A 209 18.77 2.36 -17.49
C HIS A 209 18.70 0.99 -18.15
N GLN A 210 17.93 0.07 -17.59
CA GLN A 210 17.79 -1.30 -18.08
C GLN A 210 16.33 -1.74 -18.02
N ASN A 211 15.78 -2.31 -19.09
CA ASN A 211 14.37 -2.74 -19.16
C ASN A 211 13.40 -1.66 -18.64
N ARG A 212 13.63 -0.41 -19.03
CA ARG A 212 12.89 0.76 -18.53
C ARG A 212 11.39 0.59 -18.68
N ASN A 213 10.92 0.03 -19.80
CA ASN A 213 9.50 -0.22 -20.02
C ASN A 213 8.89 -1.11 -18.93
N LEU A 214 9.60 -2.15 -18.46
CA LEU A 214 9.15 -2.97 -17.32
C LEU A 214 9.18 -2.16 -16.02
N PHE A 215 10.25 -1.43 -15.77
CA PHE A 215 10.43 -0.62 -14.58
C PHE A 215 9.31 0.41 -14.39
N ASP A 216 9.01 1.17 -15.44
CA ASP A 216 7.97 2.20 -15.42
C ASP A 216 6.55 1.65 -15.30
N HIS A 217 6.32 0.37 -15.70
CA HIS A 217 4.99 -0.26 -15.63
C HIS A 217 4.81 -1.25 -14.46
N VAL A 218 5.85 -1.50 -13.68
CA VAL A 218 5.76 -2.27 -12.42
C VAL A 218 5.59 -1.34 -11.23
N LEU A 219 6.34 -0.21 -11.19
CA LEU A 219 6.18 0.82 -10.17
C LEU A 219 4.82 1.52 -10.30
N ALA A 220 4.03 1.53 -9.23
CA ALA A 220 2.63 1.96 -9.19
C ALA A 220 1.72 1.24 -10.21
N GLY A 221 2.17 0.12 -10.80
CA GLY A 221 1.45 -0.64 -11.83
C GLY A 221 0.52 -1.71 -11.25
N GLN A 222 0.23 -1.70 -9.96
CA GLN A 222 -0.70 -2.60 -9.28
C GLN A 222 -0.44 -4.09 -9.56
N GLY A 223 0.84 -4.47 -9.76
CA GLY A 223 1.23 -5.86 -10.04
C GLY A 223 0.79 -6.40 -11.40
N GLN A 224 0.33 -5.55 -12.33
CA GLN A 224 -0.21 -5.99 -13.63
C GLN A 224 0.86 -6.52 -14.59
N CYS A 225 2.08 -6.01 -14.53
CA CYS A 225 3.16 -6.38 -15.44
C CYS A 225 4.20 -7.33 -14.84
N GLY A 226 4.15 -7.54 -13.52
CA GLY A 226 5.08 -8.42 -12.83
C GLY A 226 5.01 -8.34 -11.31
N ILE A 227 5.63 -9.32 -10.67
CA ILE A 227 5.73 -9.45 -9.21
C ILE A 227 7.12 -8.97 -8.79
N ILE A 228 7.17 -7.94 -7.94
CA ILE A 228 8.43 -7.45 -7.36
C ILE A 228 8.93 -8.47 -6.34
N VAL A 229 9.98 -9.20 -6.69
CA VAL A 229 10.58 -10.21 -5.80
C VAL A 229 11.77 -9.66 -5.03
N ARG A 230 12.44 -8.61 -5.57
CA ARG A 230 13.54 -7.91 -4.90
C ARG A 230 13.59 -6.45 -5.35
N ALA A 231 13.98 -5.56 -4.45
CA ALA A 231 14.14 -4.14 -4.72
C ALA A 231 15.47 -3.62 -4.18
N LYS A 232 16.15 -2.80 -4.99
CA LYS A 232 17.25 -1.95 -4.56
C LYS A 232 16.70 -0.54 -4.37
N VAL A 233 16.47 -0.17 -3.11
CA VAL A 233 15.86 1.11 -2.73
C VAL A 233 16.92 2.11 -2.31
N LYS A 234 16.64 3.40 -2.54
CA LYS A 234 17.50 4.49 -2.09
C LYS A 234 17.48 4.59 -0.56
N MET A 235 18.63 4.89 0.01
CA MET A 235 18.80 5.23 1.43
C MET A 235 19.46 6.60 1.56
N VAL A 236 19.17 7.32 2.63
CA VAL A 236 19.76 8.61 2.98
C VAL A 236 20.28 8.57 4.41
N PRO A 237 21.21 9.44 4.82
CA PRO A 237 21.64 9.54 6.20
C PRO A 237 20.44 9.76 7.13
N ALA A 238 20.32 8.96 8.18
CA ALA A 238 19.27 9.13 9.17
C ALA A 238 19.59 10.29 10.12
N LYS A 239 18.53 10.93 10.64
CA LYS A 239 18.61 11.87 11.74
C LYS A 239 18.28 11.16 13.06
N ALA A 240 18.78 11.69 14.17
CA ALA A 240 18.56 11.08 15.48
C ALA A 240 17.15 11.33 16.03
N LEU A 241 16.62 12.52 15.76
CA LEU A 241 15.39 13.05 16.36
C LEU A 241 14.42 13.56 15.28
N ALA A 242 13.15 13.59 15.63
CA ALA A 242 12.06 14.25 14.93
C ALA A 242 11.36 15.21 15.87
N LEU A 243 11.47 16.51 15.63
CA LEU A 243 10.64 17.51 16.31
C LEU A 243 9.25 17.47 15.67
N ASN A 244 8.33 16.76 16.34
CA ASN A 244 6.94 16.63 15.93
C ASN A 244 6.14 17.80 16.52
N THR A 245 5.44 18.53 15.65
CA THR A 245 4.66 19.72 16.05
C THR A 245 3.25 19.60 15.54
N THR A 246 2.30 19.89 16.42
CA THR A 246 0.86 19.87 16.07
C THR A 246 0.20 21.21 16.40
N MET A 247 -0.84 21.56 15.63
CA MET A 247 -1.68 22.73 15.86
C MET A 247 -3.07 22.54 15.27
N LEU A 248 -4.10 23.20 15.83
CA LEU A 248 -5.49 23.05 15.44
C LEU A 248 -5.97 24.14 14.50
N TYR A 249 -6.89 23.75 13.59
CA TYR A 249 -7.68 24.61 12.72
C TYR A 249 -9.14 24.18 12.79
N PHE A 250 -10.06 25.15 12.77
CA PHE A 250 -11.50 24.85 12.64
C PHE A 250 -12.01 25.00 11.20
N ASP A 251 -11.23 25.63 10.34
CA ASP A 251 -11.57 25.90 8.96
C ASP A 251 -10.55 25.24 8.01
N VAL A 252 -11.07 24.49 7.02
CA VAL A 252 -10.21 23.77 6.07
C VAL A 252 -9.50 24.70 5.09
N HIS A 253 -10.10 25.84 4.73
CA HIS A 253 -9.47 26.79 3.80
C HIS A 253 -8.26 27.47 4.44
N SER A 254 -8.38 27.87 5.72
CA SER A 254 -7.25 28.39 6.49
C SER A 254 -6.14 27.35 6.64
N LEU A 255 -6.49 26.09 6.95
CA LEU A 255 -5.54 24.98 7.00
C LEU A 255 -4.84 24.80 5.65
N GLN A 256 -5.58 24.74 4.56
CA GLN A 256 -5.04 24.56 3.21
C GLN A 256 -4.07 25.69 2.83
N ALA A 257 -4.45 26.94 3.08
CA ALA A 257 -3.61 28.11 2.81
C ALA A 257 -2.28 28.07 3.56
N ASP A 258 -2.32 27.68 4.83
CA ASP A 258 -1.14 27.55 5.67
C ASP A 258 -0.28 26.33 5.26
N MET A 259 -0.88 25.19 4.99
CA MET A 259 -0.15 24.03 4.48
C MET A 259 0.50 24.32 3.12
N ARG A 260 -0.19 25.03 2.21
CA ARG A 260 0.39 25.52 0.94
C ARG A 260 1.62 26.39 1.19
N THR A 261 1.51 27.32 2.15
CA THR A 261 2.63 28.18 2.55
C THR A 261 3.82 27.34 3.04
N LEU A 262 3.58 26.34 3.88
CA LEU A 262 4.64 25.46 4.39
C LEU A 262 5.26 24.59 3.31
N VAL A 263 4.46 24.07 2.36
CA VAL A 263 4.97 23.31 1.20
C VAL A 263 5.96 24.15 0.39
N TYR A 264 5.64 25.40 0.09
CA TYR A 264 6.51 26.27 -0.70
C TYR A 264 7.69 26.84 0.09
N ARG A 265 7.60 26.96 1.43
CA ARG A 265 8.77 27.25 2.27
C ARG A 265 9.79 26.12 2.22
N ASN A 266 9.33 24.89 2.08
CA ASN A 266 10.17 23.69 1.92
C ASN A 266 11.21 23.49 3.05
N GLU A 267 10.82 23.78 4.28
CA GLU A 267 11.72 23.73 5.46
C GLU A 267 11.51 22.47 6.30
N LEU A 268 10.40 21.75 6.10
CA LEU A 268 9.97 20.62 6.89
C LEU A 268 10.30 19.29 6.22
N ASP A 269 10.30 18.20 6.97
CA ASP A 269 10.53 16.86 6.47
C ASP A 269 9.23 16.04 6.36
N SER A 270 8.15 16.48 7.03
CA SER A 270 6.82 15.89 6.91
C SER A 270 5.72 16.93 7.15
N ILE A 271 4.68 16.91 6.33
CA ILE A 271 3.48 17.77 6.43
C ILE A 271 2.25 16.92 6.15
N TYR A 272 1.32 16.83 7.10
CA TYR A 272 0.00 16.24 6.88
C TYR A 272 -1.02 16.76 7.89
N ALA A 273 -2.29 16.60 7.60
CA ALA A 273 -3.34 16.95 8.54
C ALA A 273 -4.29 15.78 8.78
N LEU A 274 -4.87 15.75 9.97
CA LEU A 274 -5.96 14.86 10.38
C LEU A 274 -7.22 15.69 10.59
N ASN A 275 -8.38 15.19 10.16
CA ASN A 275 -9.64 15.71 10.65
C ASN A 275 -10.13 14.84 11.81
N ILE A 276 -10.21 15.41 12.99
CA ILE A 276 -10.48 14.72 14.26
C ILE A 276 -11.77 15.22 14.92
N VAL A 277 -12.42 14.38 15.72
CA VAL A 277 -13.53 14.79 16.59
C VAL A 277 -12.94 15.48 17.81
N VAL A 278 -13.32 16.73 18.07
CA VAL A 278 -12.88 17.52 19.23
C VAL A 278 -13.92 17.59 20.34
N ASP A 279 -15.17 17.35 20.01
CA ASP A 279 -16.27 17.21 20.98
C ASP A 279 -17.11 15.97 20.63
N PRO A 280 -16.95 14.87 21.36
CA PRO A 280 -17.70 13.64 21.10
C PRO A 280 -19.20 13.76 21.40
N THR A 281 -19.64 14.80 22.16
CA THR A 281 -21.05 15.00 22.48
C THR A 281 -21.80 15.59 21.28
N THR A 282 -21.19 16.55 20.62
CA THR A 282 -21.77 17.25 19.45
C THR A 282 -21.32 16.66 18.12
N GLY A 283 -20.25 15.84 18.12
CA GLY A 283 -19.58 15.37 16.91
C GLY A 283 -18.76 16.48 16.21
N ALA A 284 -18.53 17.64 16.88
CA ALA A 284 -17.75 18.72 16.31
C ALA A 284 -16.33 18.27 15.96
N ARG A 285 -15.88 18.67 14.77
CA ARG A 285 -14.59 18.27 14.21
C ARG A 285 -13.65 19.47 14.04
N ALA A 286 -12.37 19.20 14.06
CA ALA A 286 -11.32 20.14 13.76
C ALA A 286 -10.22 19.46 12.93
N TYR A 287 -9.33 20.26 12.38
CA TYR A 287 -8.17 19.75 11.66
C TYR A 287 -6.93 19.90 12.53
N LEU A 288 -6.22 18.81 12.74
CA LEU A 288 -4.93 18.76 13.43
C LEU A 288 -3.82 18.72 12.38
N LEU A 289 -3.17 19.85 12.15
CA LEU A 289 -1.97 19.90 11.33
C LEU A 289 -0.81 19.27 12.07
N ASN A 290 -0.11 18.36 11.41
CA ASN A 290 1.05 17.64 11.91
C ASN A 290 2.25 17.98 11.04
N LEU A 291 3.31 18.48 11.67
CA LEU A 291 4.56 18.86 11.06
C LEU A 291 5.70 18.09 11.71
N ALA A 292 6.70 17.71 10.93
CA ALA A 292 7.93 17.19 11.51
C ALA A 292 9.17 17.81 10.85
N LYS A 293 10.18 18.10 11.69
CA LYS A 293 11.53 18.42 11.26
C LYS A 293 12.50 17.43 11.86
N PHE A 294 13.26 16.74 11.00
CA PHE A 294 14.27 15.79 11.44
C PHE A 294 15.59 16.49 11.71
N HIS A 295 16.23 16.17 12.83
CA HIS A 295 17.44 16.86 13.25
C HIS A 295 18.36 15.96 14.08
N ASP A 296 19.58 16.45 14.31
CA ASP A 296 20.53 15.85 15.23
C ASP A 296 20.51 16.61 16.57
N ALA A 297 20.85 15.96 17.66
CA ALA A 297 20.74 16.54 19.02
C ALA A 297 21.46 17.91 19.21
N ALA A 298 22.45 18.21 18.37
CA ALA A 298 23.18 19.49 18.42
C ALA A 298 22.43 20.66 17.74
N THR A 299 21.33 20.42 17.04
CA THR A 299 20.65 21.44 16.20
C THR A 299 19.14 21.36 16.37
N THR A 300 18.60 21.89 17.47
CA THR A 300 17.13 21.95 17.66
C THR A 300 16.52 22.94 16.67
N PRO A 301 15.51 22.52 15.87
CA PRO A 301 14.82 23.40 14.92
C PRO A 301 14.01 24.49 15.65
N ASP A 302 13.94 25.68 15.06
CA ASP A 302 13.08 26.76 15.54
C ASP A 302 11.70 26.66 14.90
N MET A 303 10.81 25.87 15.51
CA MET A 303 9.43 25.69 15.01
C MET A 303 8.62 26.97 15.11
N ALA A 304 8.92 27.88 16.04
CA ALA A 304 8.21 29.16 16.14
C ALA A 304 8.50 30.02 14.89
N ALA A 305 9.74 30.03 14.42
CA ALA A 305 10.10 30.71 13.17
C ALA A 305 9.45 30.02 11.96
N MET A 306 9.50 28.68 11.86
CA MET A 306 8.94 27.90 10.76
C MET A 306 7.42 28.03 10.65
N THR A 307 6.71 28.20 11.77
CA THR A 307 5.25 28.37 11.83
C THR A 307 4.79 29.82 11.92
N SER A 308 5.72 30.78 11.84
CA SER A 308 5.39 32.20 11.91
C SER A 308 4.45 32.63 10.79
N GLY A 309 3.42 33.40 11.14
CA GLY A 309 2.41 33.91 10.20
C GLY A 309 1.33 32.92 9.80
N LEU A 310 1.29 31.71 10.39
CA LEU A 310 0.18 30.78 10.18
C LEU A 310 -1.04 31.14 11.03
N SER A 311 -2.21 30.69 10.56
CA SER A 311 -3.55 31.09 11.07
C SER A 311 -4.16 30.06 12.04
N TYR A 312 -3.34 29.18 12.63
CA TYR A 312 -3.84 28.16 13.57
C TYR A 312 -4.46 28.78 14.83
N VAL A 313 -5.27 27.99 15.55
CA VAL A 313 -5.94 28.42 16.79
C VAL A 313 -4.88 28.74 17.84
N PRO A 314 -4.85 29.99 18.37
CA PRO A 314 -3.84 30.41 19.35
C PRO A 314 -3.80 29.50 20.58
N GLY A 315 -2.58 29.16 21.03
CA GLY A 315 -2.35 28.31 22.19
C GLY A 315 -2.48 26.80 21.93
N THR A 316 -2.70 26.35 20.70
CA THR A 316 -2.81 24.93 20.34
C THR A 316 -1.52 24.34 19.78
N LEU A 317 -0.52 25.16 19.50
CA LEU A 317 0.79 24.68 19.05
C LEU A 317 1.47 23.89 20.16
N GLN A 318 1.81 22.65 19.85
CA GLN A 318 2.55 21.76 20.74
C GLN A 318 3.69 21.13 19.96
N SER A 319 4.88 21.06 20.56
CA SER A 319 6.05 20.43 19.97
C SER A 319 6.66 19.44 20.95
N VAL A 320 7.08 18.29 20.43
CA VAL A 320 7.78 17.25 21.19
C VAL A 320 8.88 16.65 20.34
N ASP A 321 10.09 16.55 20.94
CA ASP A 321 11.17 15.78 20.35
C ASP A 321 10.97 14.29 20.61
N LEU A 322 10.97 13.51 19.54
CA LEU A 322 10.89 12.06 19.58
C LEU A 322 12.16 11.46 18.97
N PRO A 323 12.67 10.33 19.48
CA PRO A 323 13.60 9.51 18.71
C PRO A 323 13.03 9.24 17.32
N TYR A 324 13.87 9.33 16.29
CA TYR A 324 13.42 9.17 14.90
C TYR A 324 12.63 7.87 14.66
N LEU A 325 13.10 6.76 15.25
CA LEU A 325 12.39 5.48 15.16
C LEU A 325 11.00 5.55 15.80
N ASP A 326 10.88 6.17 16.98
CA ASP A 326 9.59 6.27 17.69
C ASP A 326 8.59 7.12 16.90
N PHE A 327 9.07 8.20 16.26
CA PHE A 327 8.26 9.00 15.34
C PHE A 327 7.72 8.14 14.18
N GLN A 328 8.54 7.30 13.55
CA GLN A 328 8.14 6.46 12.44
C GLN A 328 7.22 5.29 12.87
N LEU A 329 7.28 4.88 14.13
CA LEU A 329 6.48 3.78 14.67
C LEU A 329 5.11 4.21 15.24
N GLN A 330 4.74 5.50 15.19
CA GLN A 330 3.50 5.97 15.82
C GLN A 330 2.27 5.22 15.31
N VAL A 331 2.12 5.08 13.98
CA VAL A 331 1.00 4.35 13.37
C VAL A 331 1.10 2.85 13.60
N ASP A 332 2.30 2.26 13.57
CA ASP A 332 2.52 0.85 13.91
C ASP A 332 2.08 0.52 15.33
N ASN A 333 2.42 1.39 16.29
CA ASN A 333 2.03 1.24 17.69
C ASN A 333 0.51 1.37 17.88
N LEU A 334 -0.12 2.32 17.17
CA LEU A 334 -1.57 2.47 17.17
C LEU A 334 -2.26 1.24 16.60
N ILE A 335 -1.82 0.73 15.45
CA ILE A 335 -2.35 -0.49 14.84
C ILE A 335 -2.15 -1.70 15.76
N ALA A 336 -1.00 -1.83 16.42
CA ALA A 336 -0.75 -2.88 17.40
C ALA A 336 -1.74 -2.80 18.58
N SER A 337 -2.05 -1.60 19.06
CA SER A 337 -3.05 -1.38 20.11
C SER A 337 -4.45 -1.75 19.64
N LEU A 338 -4.86 -1.35 18.44
CA LEU A 338 -6.16 -1.72 17.87
C LEU A 338 -6.28 -3.24 17.64
N ARG A 339 -5.21 -3.90 17.22
CA ARG A 339 -5.15 -5.36 17.09
C ARG A 339 -5.33 -6.06 18.43
N SER A 340 -4.74 -5.52 19.51
CA SER A 340 -4.85 -6.10 20.85
C SER A 340 -6.27 -6.14 21.39
N ILE A 341 -7.14 -5.26 20.92
CA ILE A 341 -8.56 -5.19 21.27
C ILE A 341 -9.49 -5.75 20.17
N GLY A 342 -8.91 -6.35 19.09
CA GLY A 342 -9.67 -6.94 17.98
C GLY A 342 -10.33 -5.94 17.02
N MET A 343 -9.94 -4.66 17.07
CA MET A 343 -10.55 -3.57 16.33
C MET A 343 -9.73 -3.09 15.13
N PHE A 344 -8.94 -4.00 14.53
CA PHE A 344 -8.23 -3.72 13.28
C PHE A 344 -8.45 -4.81 12.22
N ASP A 345 -7.84 -5.98 12.35
CA ASP A 345 -7.87 -7.00 11.29
C ASP A 345 -9.26 -7.65 11.10
N ASN A 346 -10.14 -7.58 12.11
CA ASN A 346 -11.47 -8.21 12.10
C ASN A 346 -12.63 -7.25 11.81
N VAL A 347 -12.35 -5.97 11.57
CA VAL A 347 -13.37 -4.98 11.22
C VAL A 347 -13.33 -4.68 9.73
N MET A 348 -14.41 -4.07 9.21
CA MET A 348 -14.46 -3.67 7.81
C MET A 348 -13.83 -2.29 7.63
N HIS A 349 -13.03 -2.15 6.55
CA HIS A 349 -12.33 -0.92 6.20
C HIS A 349 -12.68 -0.46 4.77
N PRO A 350 -13.85 0.11 4.53
CA PRO A 350 -14.21 0.67 3.23
C PRO A 350 -13.56 2.03 2.98
N TRP A 351 -12.24 2.04 2.81
CA TRP A 351 -11.47 3.26 2.64
C TRP A 351 -11.84 4.01 1.37
N TYR A 352 -11.80 5.33 1.45
CA TYR A 352 -11.90 6.25 0.34
C TYR A 352 -10.60 7.01 0.19
N ASP A 353 -10.00 7.02 -1.01
CA ASP A 353 -8.70 7.63 -1.28
C ASP A 353 -8.72 8.29 -2.65
N ALA A 354 -8.62 9.63 -2.69
CA ALA A 354 -8.62 10.40 -3.92
C ALA A 354 -7.62 11.55 -3.87
N PHE A 355 -6.93 11.77 -4.98
CA PHE A 355 -6.17 12.99 -5.19
C PHE A 355 -7.07 14.09 -5.74
N LEU A 356 -7.00 15.26 -5.13
CA LEU A 356 -7.70 16.49 -5.55
C LEU A 356 -6.70 17.53 -6.04
N PRO A 357 -7.07 18.36 -7.05
CA PRO A 357 -6.32 19.55 -7.38
C PRO A 357 -6.37 20.56 -6.23
N ASP A 358 -5.35 21.38 -6.08
CA ASP A 358 -5.26 22.38 -5.03
C ASP A 358 -6.39 23.42 -5.10
N SER A 359 -6.82 23.78 -6.31
CA SER A 359 -7.92 24.73 -6.54
C SER A 359 -9.25 24.27 -5.94
N GLU A 360 -9.48 22.96 -5.83
CA GLU A 360 -10.80 22.39 -5.47
C GLU A 360 -10.82 21.75 -4.07
N LEU A 361 -9.66 21.61 -3.42
CA LEU A 361 -9.56 20.83 -2.18
C LEU A 361 -10.45 21.35 -1.07
N GLY A 362 -10.39 22.67 -0.78
CA GLY A 362 -11.05 23.26 0.38
C GLY A 362 -12.55 23.02 0.36
N ASP A 363 -13.20 23.39 -0.75
CA ASP A 363 -14.65 23.24 -0.92
C ASP A 363 -15.06 21.76 -0.92
N TYR A 364 -14.30 20.90 -1.63
CA TYR A 364 -14.58 19.48 -1.67
C TYR A 364 -14.51 18.84 -0.27
N VAL A 365 -13.44 19.10 0.49
CA VAL A 365 -13.26 18.54 1.84
C VAL A 365 -14.34 19.09 2.80
N GLN A 366 -14.67 20.36 2.70
CA GLN A 366 -15.73 20.96 3.51
C GLN A 366 -17.08 20.28 3.26
N ASP A 367 -17.45 20.07 1.99
CA ASP A 367 -18.70 19.41 1.61
C ASP A 367 -18.76 17.98 2.13
N ILE A 368 -17.69 17.20 1.92
CA ILE A 368 -17.61 15.80 2.37
C ILE A 368 -17.68 15.71 3.89
N VAL A 369 -16.84 16.47 4.61
CA VAL A 369 -16.77 16.41 6.08
C VAL A 369 -18.07 16.89 6.72
N SER A 370 -18.72 17.91 6.15
CA SER A 370 -20.02 18.40 6.62
C SER A 370 -21.16 17.40 6.42
N SER A 371 -21.02 16.49 5.46
CA SER A 371 -22.00 15.44 5.14
C SER A 371 -21.82 14.14 5.93
N PHE A 372 -20.79 14.02 6.77
CA PHE A 372 -20.50 12.75 7.46
C PHE A 372 -21.66 12.27 8.33
N ALA A 373 -22.09 11.04 8.09
CA ALA A 373 -22.83 10.25 9.06
C ALA A 373 -21.88 9.74 10.16
N PRO A 374 -22.40 9.41 11.35
CA PRO A 374 -21.57 8.96 12.47
C PRO A 374 -20.66 7.77 12.15
N ASP A 375 -21.09 6.87 11.26
CA ASP A 375 -20.38 5.66 10.85
C ASP A 375 -19.54 5.83 9.56
N ASP A 376 -19.43 7.06 9.03
CA ASP A 376 -18.63 7.32 7.84
C ASP A 376 -17.12 7.24 8.10
N VAL A 377 -16.70 7.54 9.31
CA VAL A 377 -15.31 7.38 9.75
C VAL A 377 -15.20 6.21 10.72
N GLY A 378 -16.10 6.14 11.71
CA GLY A 378 -16.03 5.24 12.85
C GLY A 378 -15.09 5.76 13.94
N GLN A 379 -15.13 5.12 15.12
CA GLN A 379 -14.35 5.53 16.29
C GLN A 379 -12.83 5.37 16.07
N PHE A 380 -12.43 4.38 15.26
CA PHE A 380 -11.03 4.03 15.00
C PHE A 380 -10.59 4.35 13.57
N GLY A 381 -11.43 5.05 12.83
CA GLY A 381 -11.10 5.53 11.49
C GLY A 381 -10.37 6.87 11.50
N PHE A 382 -9.84 7.25 10.34
CA PHE A 382 -9.05 8.47 10.17
C PHE A 382 -9.51 9.24 8.95
N VAL A 383 -9.35 10.56 8.99
CA VAL A 383 -9.43 11.42 7.81
C VAL A 383 -8.10 12.12 7.67
N LEU A 384 -7.47 11.98 6.51
CA LEU A 384 -6.10 12.40 6.25
C LEU A 384 -6.04 13.36 5.06
N LEU A 385 -5.10 14.29 5.12
CA LEU A 385 -4.76 15.21 4.05
C LEU A 385 -3.23 15.25 3.88
N PHE A 386 -2.75 14.91 2.67
CA PHE A 386 -1.34 14.96 2.32
C PHE A 386 -1.12 15.85 1.11
N PRO A 387 -0.31 16.92 1.19
CA PRO A 387 0.10 17.70 0.02
C PRO A 387 1.14 16.93 -0.79
N LEU A 388 1.19 17.17 -2.10
CA LEU A 388 2.18 16.59 -3.00
C LEU A 388 2.46 17.52 -4.18
N LEU A 389 3.73 17.90 -4.37
CA LEU A 389 4.17 18.62 -5.56
C LEU A 389 4.30 17.65 -6.75
N THR A 390 3.52 17.87 -7.80
CA THR A 390 3.47 16.99 -8.98
C THR A 390 4.78 16.93 -9.73
N SER A 391 5.59 17.99 -9.69
CA SER A 391 6.93 18.03 -10.27
C SER A 391 7.89 16.98 -9.72
N THR A 392 7.60 16.41 -8.53
CA THR A 392 8.39 15.35 -7.91
C THR A 392 8.04 13.95 -8.41
N ILE A 393 6.96 13.81 -9.19
CA ILE A 393 6.42 12.53 -9.64
C ILE A 393 6.75 12.32 -11.12
N THR A 394 7.57 11.31 -11.40
CA THR A 394 8.00 10.94 -12.76
C THR A 394 7.51 9.58 -13.22
N ARG A 395 6.84 8.81 -12.32
CA ARG A 395 6.33 7.47 -12.66
C ARG A 395 4.99 7.57 -13.37
N PRO A 396 4.88 7.04 -14.61
CA PRO A 396 3.73 7.30 -15.48
C PRO A 396 2.41 6.75 -14.93
N LEU A 397 2.47 5.66 -14.15
CA LEU A 397 1.27 5.01 -13.61
C LEU A 397 0.80 5.57 -12.26
N PHE A 398 1.59 6.44 -11.62
CA PHE A 398 1.15 7.18 -10.44
C PHE A 398 0.39 8.43 -10.90
N ARG A 399 -0.92 8.28 -11.08
CA ARG A 399 -1.77 9.31 -11.72
C ARG A 399 -2.21 10.37 -10.73
N LEU A 400 -1.99 11.62 -11.09
CA LEU A 400 -2.33 12.81 -10.30
C LEU A 400 -3.20 13.75 -11.12
N PRO A 401 -3.97 14.65 -10.47
CA PRO A 401 -4.59 15.82 -11.11
C PRO A 401 -3.56 16.70 -11.83
N ASP A 402 -4.01 17.49 -12.80
CA ASP A 402 -3.16 18.36 -13.62
C ASP A 402 -3.00 19.76 -12.96
N GLU A 403 -2.36 19.76 -11.78
CA GLU A 403 -1.95 20.99 -11.07
C GLU A 403 -0.55 20.81 -10.47
N GLU A 404 0.12 21.91 -10.13
CA GLU A 404 1.44 21.90 -9.50
C GLU A 404 1.43 21.29 -8.11
N LEU A 405 0.42 21.66 -7.30
CA LEU A 405 0.16 21.12 -5.98
C LEU A 405 -1.15 20.33 -6.01
N VAL A 406 -1.10 19.10 -5.49
CA VAL A 406 -2.28 18.23 -5.36
C VAL A 406 -2.32 17.67 -3.94
N TRP A 407 -3.48 17.12 -3.57
CA TRP A 407 -3.72 16.64 -2.22
C TRP A 407 -4.31 15.24 -2.25
N LEU A 408 -3.72 14.32 -1.51
CA LEU A 408 -4.41 13.09 -1.17
C LEU A 408 -5.37 13.37 -0.02
N PHE A 409 -6.64 13.11 -0.25
CA PHE A 409 -7.70 13.12 0.77
C PHE A 409 -8.18 11.71 1.00
N ASP A 410 -7.99 11.21 2.22
CA ASP A 410 -8.36 9.87 2.63
C ASP A 410 -9.43 9.92 3.71
N VAL A 411 -10.47 9.09 3.55
CA VAL A 411 -11.40 8.72 4.63
C VAL A 411 -11.22 7.25 4.92
N LEU A 412 -10.38 6.96 5.90
CA LEU A 412 -10.02 5.61 6.31
C LEU A 412 -11.06 5.07 7.29
N THR A 413 -12.27 4.80 6.79
CA THR A 413 -13.38 4.27 7.58
C THR A 413 -12.97 2.96 8.26
N ALA A 414 -13.25 2.84 9.57
CA ALA A 414 -13.19 1.59 10.31
C ALA A 414 -14.56 1.33 10.97
N ARG A 415 -15.15 0.16 10.70
CA ARG A 415 -16.42 -0.20 11.33
C ARG A 415 -16.20 -0.44 12.83
N ASP A 416 -17.09 0.09 13.68
CA ASP A 416 -16.95 0.01 15.14
C ASP A 416 -17.30 -1.36 15.73
N VAL A 417 -17.70 -2.33 14.90
CA VAL A 417 -18.07 -3.69 15.31
C VAL A 417 -17.34 -4.69 14.42
N PRO A 418 -16.70 -5.73 15.01
CA PRO A 418 -16.07 -6.80 14.24
C PRO A 418 -17.05 -7.60 13.37
N GLY A 419 -16.51 -8.19 12.31
CA GLY A 419 -17.23 -9.08 11.40
C GLY A 419 -17.79 -8.38 10.17
N TYR A 420 -18.23 -9.21 9.20
CA TYR A 420 -18.79 -8.76 7.93
C TYR A 420 -20.25 -8.34 8.09
N ASP A 421 -20.60 -7.24 7.42
CA ASP A 421 -21.94 -6.69 7.31
C ASP A 421 -22.19 -6.25 5.86
N ALA A 422 -23.12 -6.94 5.20
CA ALA A 422 -23.37 -6.73 3.78
C ALA A 422 -23.98 -5.35 3.48
N ASP A 423 -24.85 -4.86 4.36
CA ASP A 423 -25.50 -3.55 4.18
C ASP A 423 -24.50 -2.42 4.41
N PHE A 424 -23.68 -2.52 5.44
CA PHE A 424 -22.58 -1.59 5.68
C PHE A 424 -21.61 -1.54 4.49
N ALA A 425 -21.19 -2.71 3.98
CA ALA A 425 -20.32 -2.82 2.80
C ALA A 425 -20.94 -2.13 1.59
N ALA A 426 -22.20 -2.44 1.29
CA ALA A 426 -22.91 -1.87 0.13
C ALA A 426 -23.07 -0.35 0.25
N ASN A 427 -23.48 0.14 1.43
CA ASN A 427 -23.70 1.55 1.70
C ASN A 427 -22.39 2.35 1.58
N LYS A 428 -21.28 1.86 2.19
CA LYS A 428 -20.02 2.59 2.14
C LYS A 428 -19.36 2.55 0.75
N ARG A 429 -19.53 1.46 -0.01
CA ARG A 429 -19.11 1.42 -1.42
C ARG A 429 -19.89 2.42 -2.27
N ALA A 430 -21.21 2.47 -2.12
CA ALA A 430 -22.05 3.45 -2.82
C ALA A 430 -21.64 4.88 -2.47
N ARG A 431 -21.43 5.18 -1.18
CA ARG A 431 -20.92 6.47 -0.71
C ARG A 431 -19.58 6.84 -1.36
N ASN A 432 -18.62 5.94 -1.33
CA ASN A 432 -17.29 6.16 -1.90
C ASN A 432 -17.37 6.46 -3.40
N ASN A 433 -18.23 5.74 -4.14
CA ASN A 433 -18.42 5.98 -5.56
C ASN A 433 -19.03 7.36 -5.83
N VAL A 434 -20.00 7.82 -5.02
CA VAL A 434 -20.58 9.17 -5.12
C VAL A 434 -19.50 10.23 -4.85
N TRP A 435 -18.73 10.10 -3.79
CA TRP A 435 -17.65 11.03 -3.46
C TRP A 435 -16.59 11.06 -4.56
N PHE A 436 -16.24 9.90 -5.12
CA PHE A 436 -15.28 9.86 -6.20
C PHE A 436 -15.81 10.44 -7.52
N ASP A 437 -17.11 10.30 -7.80
CA ASP A 437 -17.73 10.96 -8.96
C ASP A 437 -17.68 12.48 -8.84
N MET A 438 -17.87 13.03 -7.64
CA MET A 438 -17.66 14.46 -7.35
C MET A 438 -16.17 14.84 -7.55
N ALA A 439 -15.25 14.13 -6.93
CA ALA A 439 -13.81 14.38 -7.09
C ALA A 439 -13.38 14.35 -8.56
N ARG A 440 -13.87 13.37 -9.32
CA ARG A 440 -13.55 13.24 -10.75
C ARG A 440 -14.08 14.40 -11.61
N GLN A 441 -15.24 14.97 -11.27
CA GLN A 441 -15.78 16.16 -11.96
C GLN A 441 -14.91 17.39 -11.73
N LEU A 442 -14.21 17.44 -10.59
CA LEU A 442 -13.25 18.46 -10.20
C LEU A 442 -11.81 18.17 -10.68
N GLY A 443 -11.61 17.17 -11.55
CA GLY A 443 -10.28 16.80 -12.03
C GLY A 443 -9.51 15.82 -11.12
N GLY A 444 -10.14 15.34 -10.06
CA GLY A 444 -9.52 14.39 -9.13
C GLY A 444 -9.22 13.03 -9.73
N THR A 445 -8.24 12.33 -9.15
CA THR A 445 -7.82 10.99 -9.55
C THR A 445 -7.83 10.03 -8.36
N ARG A 446 -7.96 8.74 -8.65
CA ARG A 446 -7.95 7.69 -7.62
C ARG A 446 -6.54 7.40 -7.12
N TYR A 447 -6.37 7.25 -5.80
CA TYR A 447 -5.26 6.48 -5.25
C TYR A 447 -5.72 5.01 -5.06
N PRO A 448 -5.07 4.00 -5.69
CA PRO A 448 -5.70 2.71 -5.93
C PRO A 448 -5.64 1.72 -4.76
N ILE A 449 -5.55 2.18 -3.51
CA ILE A 449 -5.62 1.33 -2.31
C ILE A 449 -7.06 1.22 -1.77
N GLY A 450 -7.91 2.21 -2.05
CA GLY A 450 -9.25 2.33 -1.49
C GLY A 450 -10.30 1.45 -2.15
N THR A 451 -11.47 1.49 -1.53
CA THR A 451 -12.68 0.73 -1.91
C THR A 451 -13.53 1.55 -2.87
N LEU A 452 -13.23 1.44 -4.16
CA LEU A 452 -13.96 2.07 -5.27
C LEU A 452 -14.26 1.05 -6.35
N ASP A 453 -15.50 1.05 -6.85
CA ASP A 453 -15.93 0.17 -7.92
C ASP A 453 -15.53 0.76 -9.28
N PHE A 454 -14.39 0.32 -9.80
CA PHE A 454 -13.93 0.72 -11.12
C PHE A 454 -14.26 -0.35 -12.18
N THR A 455 -14.92 0.07 -13.23
CA THR A 455 -15.05 -0.72 -14.47
C THR A 455 -13.74 -0.64 -15.28
N PRO A 456 -13.53 -1.52 -16.28
CA PRO A 456 -12.41 -1.38 -17.21
C PRO A 456 -12.40 -0.02 -17.95
N GLY A 457 -13.58 0.56 -18.17
CA GLY A 457 -13.73 1.92 -18.72
C GLY A 457 -13.22 3.01 -17.77
N ASP A 458 -13.46 2.86 -16.45
CA ASP A 458 -12.95 3.78 -15.44
C ASP A 458 -11.43 3.72 -15.34
N TRP A 459 -10.85 2.53 -15.35
CA TRP A 459 -9.40 2.34 -15.40
C TRP A 459 -8.77 2.98 -16.63
N ARG A 460 -9.40 2.83 -17.80
CA ARG A 460 -8.93 3.46 -19.03
C ARG A 460 -8.93 5.00 -18.91
N ARG A 461 -9.96 5.59 -18.30
CA ARG A 461 -10.02 7.04 -18.03
C ARG A 461 -8.96 7.47 -17.01
N HIS A 462 -8.82 6.71 -15.93
CA HIS A 462 -7.85 6.99 -14.88
C HIS A 462 -6.41 7.05 -15.41
N TYR A 463 -5.99 6.06 -16.21
CA TYR A 463 -4.66 6.07 -16.80
C TYR A 463 -4.52 7.05 -17.98
N GLY A 464 -5.62 7.46 -18.59
CA GLY A 464 -5.63 8.50 -19.65
C GLY A 464 -4.61 8.25 -20.76
N PRO A 465 -3.67 9.19 -20.99
CA PRO A 465 -2.63 9.06 -22.03
C PRO A 465 -1.72 7.84 -21.81
N GLU A 466 -1.50 7.42 -20.57
CA GLU A 466 -0.62 6.28 -20.24
C GLU A 466 -1.26 4.93 -20.52
N TRP A 467 -2.58 4.87 -20.72
CA TRP A 467 -3.32 3.62 -20.94
C TRP A 467 -2.77 2.78 -22.10
N LYS A 468 -2.42 3.43 -23.22
CA LYS A 468 -1.90 2.70 -24.39
C LYS A 468 -0.58 2.01 -24.07
N GLY A 469 0.35 2.72 -23.43
CA GLY A 469 1.64 2.19 -22.98
C GLY A 469 1.45 1.05 -21.98
N PHE A 470 0.57 1.26 -20.98
CA PHE A 470 0.28 0.26 -19.97
C PHE A 470 -0.32 -1.03 -20.55
N LYS A 471 -1.29 -0.92 -21.47
CA LYS A 471 -1.85 -2.09 -22.16
C LYS A 471 -0.80 -2.82 -23.01
N GLN A 472 0.11 -2.10 -23.68
CA GLN A 472 1.21 -2.72 -24.42
C GLN A 472 2.18 -3.45 -23.48
N ALA A 473 2.55 -2.84 -22.36
CA ALA A 473 3.39 -3.47 -21.35
C ALA A 473 2.71 -4.72 -20.75
N LYS A 474 1.42 -4.65 -20.42
CA LYS A 474 0.65 -5.83 -19.98
C LYS A 474 0.74 -6.97 -20.98
N ASN A 475 0.46 -6.70 -22.26
CA ASN A 475 0.54 -7.72 -23.32
C ASN A 475 1.97 -8.27 -23.50
N GLN A 476 2.99 -7.43 -23.32
CA GLN A 476 4.39 -7.84 -23.44
C GLN A 476 4.83 -8.72 -22.28
N PHE A 477 4.50 -8.35 -21.04
CA PHE A 477 5.03 -8.97 -19.82
C PHE A 477 4.08 -10.02 -19.23
N ASP A 478 2.79 -9.93 -19.46
CA ASP A 478 1.78 -10.90 -19.04
C ASP A 478 0.76 -11.20 -20.17
N PRO A 479 1.20 -11.86 -21.26
CA PRO A 479 0.34 -12.10 -22.44
C PRO A 479 -0.85 -13.01 -22.17
N HIS A 480 -0.80 -13.82 -21.10
CA HIS A 480 -1.91 -14.68 -20.67
C HIS A 480 -2.88 -13.98 -19.73
N ASN A 481 -2.61 -12.71 -19.39
CA ASN A 481 -3.41 -11.90 -18.48
C ASN A 481 -3.79 -12.64 -17.19
N ILE A 482 -2.78 -13.26 -16.54
CA ILE A 482 -2.99 -14.03 -15.31
C ILE A 482 -2.70 -13.22 -14.05
N LEU A 483 -1.86 -12.16 -14.13
CA LEU A 483 -1.40 -11.42 -12.95
C LEU A 483 -2.45 -10.44 -12.45
N THR A 484 -2.65 -10.45 -11.13
CA THR A 484 -3.39 -9.47 -10.32
C THR A 484 -4.79 -9.19 -10.87
N PRO A 485 -5.69 -10.19 -10.88
CA PRO A 485 -7.04 -10.04 -11.42
C PRO A 485 -7.95 -9.15 -10.56
N GLY A 486 -7.64 -8.98 -9.26
CA GLY A 486 -8.49 -8.32 -8.28
C GLY A 486 -8.96 -6.91 -8.66
N PRO A 487 -8.10 -6.00 -9.14
CA PRO A 487 -8.50 -4.65 -9.54
C PRO A 487 -9.41 -4.58 -10.78
N GLY A 488 -9.46 -5.63 -11.62
CA GLY A 488 -10.23 -5.63 -12.85
C GLY A 488 -9.74 -4.63 -13.92
N ILE A 489 -8.45 -4.27 -13.91
CA ILE A 489 -7.86 -3.32 -14.88
C ILE A 489 -7.91 -3.90 -16.29
N PHE A 490 -7.46 -5.12 -16.42
CA PHE A 490 -7.48 -5.88 -17.66
C PHE A 490 -8.32 -7.15 -17.42
N PRO A 491 -9.65 -7.12 -17.72
CA PRO A 491 -10.48 -8.30 -17.54
C PRO A 491 -10.04 -9.41 -18.51
N LYS A 492 -10.23 -10.66 -18.10
CA LYS A 492 -10.24 -11.78 -19.05
C LYS A 492 -11.56 -11.76 -19.79
N ASP A 493 -11.50 -11.90 -21.09
CA ASP A 493 -12.66 -12.07 -21.98
C ASP A 493 -13.41 -13.35 -21.67
#